data_ca0da01985dfc4bb5621bb4e5145f8d3
#
_entry.id   ca0da01985dfc4bb5621bb4e5145f8d3
#
_cell.length_a   1.000
_cell.length_b   1.000
_cell.length_c   1.000
_cell.angle_alpha   90.00
_cell.angle_beta   90.00
_cell.angle_gamma   90.00
#
_symmetry.space_group_name_H-M   'P 1'
#
loop_
_entity.id
_entity.type
_entity.pdbx_description
1 polymer ?
#
loop_
_entity_poly.entity_id
_entity_poly.type
_entity_poly.pdbx_seq_one_letter_code
_entity_poly.pdbx_strand_id
1 'polypeptide(L)'
;MKTIMFFGDSITDSGRDYKDWNSLGYGFPLLVDSRLGLEKPESYKVLNRGISGDRVADLYARLERDVIAAKPDILSILVGVNDVWHPLEAKMDSSPEKFRTIYHMMLSELRDALPETRIFLMEPFAEKGWATEKFYDVFRARVEDRARIVRELAQEYHLTFIPLQQDLDELSRTA
;
A
#
# COMPACT_ATOMS: atom_id res chain seq x y z
N MET A 1 -18.58 13.02 -8.86
CA MET A 1 -17.10 12.78 -8.90
C MET A 1 -16.79 11.71 -7.87
N LYS A 2 -16.13 10.62 -8.27
CA LYS A 2 -15.75 9.53 -7.35
C LYS A 2 -14.41 9.81 -6.70
N THR A 3 -14.26 9.41 -5.43
CA THR A 3 -12.99 9.56 -4.69
C THR A 3 -12.19 8.27 -4.76
N ILE A 4 -10.95 8.36 -5.25
CA ILE A 4 -9.95 7.30 -5.21
C ILE A 4 -8.94 7.64 -4.12
N MET A 5 -8.70 6.72 -3.20
CA MET A 5 -7.73 6.91 -2.13
C MET A 5 -6.61 5.87 -2.22
N PHE A 6 -5.37 6.33 -2.14
CA PHE A 6 -4.18 5.50 -1.97
C PHE A 6 -3.73 5.56 -0.52
N PHE A 7 -3.73 4.42 0.15
CA PHE A 7 -3.40 4.24 1.56
C PHE A 7 -2.21 3.31 1.70
N GLY A 8 -1.13 3.76 2.36
CA GLY A 8 0.09 2.99 2.39
C GLY A 8 1.25 3.69 3.09
N ASP A 9 2.44 3.22 2.79
CA ASP A 9 3.71 3.66 3.36
C ASP A 9 4.44 4.71 2.48
N SER A 10 5.78 4.73 2.53
CA SER A 10 6.64 5.67 1.77
C SER A 10 6.51 5.53 0.26
N ILE A 11 6.18 4.35 -0.26
CA ILE A 11 5.99 4.12 -1.70
C ILE A 11 4.74 4.87 -2.18
N THR A 12 3.71 4.92 -1.36
CA THR A 12 2.48 5.68 -1.60
C THR A 12 2.68 7.17 -1.30
N ASP A 13 3.31 7.51 -0.17
CA ASP A 13 3.59 8.88 0.27
C ASP A 13 4.36 9.67 -0.78
N SER A 14 5.52 9.15 -1.17
CA SER A 14 6.40 9.73 -2.20
C SER A 14 6.57 11.25 -2.10
N GLY A 15 6.84 11.74 -0.89
CA GLY A 15 7.13 13.16 -0.63
C GLY A 15 5.91 14.08 -0.66
N ARG A 16 4.73 13.58 -0.30
CA ARG A 16 3.57 14.45 -0.16
C ARG A 16 3.73 15.46 0.97
N ASP A 17 3.14 16.64 0.84
CA ASP A 17 3.05 17.61 1.92
C ASP A 17 1.93 17.21 2.89
N TYR A 18 2.30 16.87 4.14
CA TYR A 18 1.35 16.48 5.19
C TYR A 18 0.45 17.63 5.67
N LYS A 19 0.80 18.90 5.36
CA LYS A 19 -0.01 20.07 5.69
C LYS A 19 -1.08 20.34 4.64
N ASP A 20 -0.88 19.85 3.42
CA ASP A 20 -1.87 19.92 2.34
C ASP A 20 -2.59 18.56 2.19
N TRP A 21 -3.85 18.52 2.57
CA TRP A 21 -4.69 17.34 2.46
C TRP A 21 -4.85 16.82 1.03
N ASN A 22 -4.66 17.67 0.01
CA ASN A 22 -4.77 17.33 -1.39
C ASN A 22 -3.42 17.03 -2.05
N SER A 23 -2.30 17.13 -1.32
CA SER A 23 -0.98 16.79 -1.86
C SER A 23 -0.91 15.32 -2.27
N LEU A 24 -0.50 15.07 -3.50
CA LEU A 24 -0.36 13.72 -4.07
C LEU A 24 1.08 13.19 -3.99
N GLY A 25 2.05 14.03 -3.61
CA GLY A 25 3.46 13.70 -3.69
C GLY A 25 3.94 13.62 -5.14
N TYR A 26 5.04 12.88 -5.37
CA TYR A 26 5.71 12.78 -6.67
C TYR A 26 5.67 11.35 -7.25
N GLY A 27 4.94 10.43 -6.63
CA GLY A 27 4.87 9.02 -6.97
C GLY A 27 3.66 8.63 -7.82
N PHE A 28 3.36 7.33 -7.78
CA PHE A 28 2.28 6.77 -8.59
C PHE A 28 0.88 7.38 -8.33
N PRO A 29 0.52 7.91 -7.14
CA PRO A 29 -0.76 8.58 -6.98
C PRO A 29 -0.92 9.80 -7.89
N LEU A 30 0.13 10.60 -8.07
CA LEU A 30 0.15 11.74 -9.00
C LEU A 30 0.04 11.27 -10.45
N LEU A 31 0.73 10.19 -10.83
CA LEU A 31 0.69 9.65 -12.19
C LEU A 31 -0.73 9.12 -12.53
N VAL A 32 -1.37 8.46 -11.59
CA VAL A 32 -2.75 7.98 -11.75
C VAL A 32 -3.73 9.15 -11.88
N ASP A 33 -3.60 10.19 -11.04
CA ASP A 33 -4.43 11.39 -11.11
C ASP A 33 -4.29 12.07 -12.47
N SER A 34 -3.05 12.26 -12.91
CA SER A 34 -2.74 12.88 -14.21
C SER A 34 -3.34 12.09 -15.38
N ARG A 35 -3.23 10.77 -15.34
CA ARG A 35 -3.78 9.89 -16.37
C ARG A 35 -5.31 9.93 -16.41
N LEU A 36 -5.95 9.85 -15.24
CA LEU A 36 -7.41 9.95 -15.13
C LEU A 36 -7.93 11.32 -15.51
N GLY A 37 -7.22 12.40 -15.18
CA GLY A 37 -7.55 13.75 -15.58
C GLY A 37 -7.57 13.95 -17.11
N LEU A 38 -6.67 13.26 -17.82
CA LEU A 38 -6.65 13.27 -19.29
C LEU A 38 -7.75 12.41 -19.91
N GLU A 39 -7.95 11.20 -19.39
CA GLU A 39 -8.89 10.24 -19.99
C GLU A 39 -10.35 10.45 -19.57
N LYS A 40 -10.57 10.94 -18.35
CA LYS A 40 -11.91 11.09 -17.75
C LYS A 40 -11.98 12.37 -16.91
N PRO A 41 -11.91 13.55 -17.54
CA PRO A 41 -11.92 14.83 -16.85
C PRO A 41 -13.07 14.92 -15.85
N GLU A 42 -12.81 15.49 -14.67
CA GLU A 42 -13.77 15.76 -13.59
C GLU A 42 -14.53 14.53 -13.03
N SER A 43 -14.13 13.32 -13.45
CA SER A 43 -14.79 12.09 -12.99
C SER A 43 -14.29 11.60 -11.64
N TYR A 44 -13.03 11.89 -11.31
CA TYR A 44 -12.36 11.37 -10.13
C TYR A 44 -11.64 12.47 -9.35
N LYS A 45 -11.59 12.30 -8.02
CA LYS A 45 -10.71 13.02 -7.11
C LYS A 45 -9.76 12.01 -6.49
N VAL A 46 -8.45 12.22 -6.62
CA VAL A 46 -7.43 11.35 -6.03
C VAL A 46 -6.96 11.91 -4.70
N LEU A 47 -6.80 11.04 -3.70
CA LEU A 47 -6.27 11.35 -2.39
C LEU A 47 -5.08 10.43 -2.09
N ASN A 48 -3.97 11.00 -1.65
CA ASN A 48 -2.82 10.26 -1.14
C ASN A 48 -2.84 10.26 0.39
N ARG A 49 -2.84 9.06 0.99
CA ARG A 49 -2.78 8.82 2.45
C ARG A 49 -1.61 7.91 2.81
N GLY A 50 -0.53 8.00 2.02
CA GLY A 50 0.74 7.38 2.37
C GLY A 50 1.42 8.13 3.52
N ILE A 51 2.11 7.40 4.40
CA ILE A 51 3.01 7.94 5.42
C ILE A 51 4.29 7.10 5.42
N SER A 52 5.43 7.77 5.21
CA SER A 52 6.72 7.10 5.17
C SER A 52 7.03 6.35 6.46
N GLY A 53 7.47 5.10 6.34
CA GLY A 53 7.81 4.24 7.46
C GLY A 53 6.65 3.41 8.02
N ASP A 54 5.41 3.65 7.62
CA ASP A 54 4.26 2.91 8.15
C ASP A 54 4.31 1.42 7.82
N ARG A 55 3.94 0.63 8.82
CA ARG A 55 3.68 -0.81 8.77
C ARG A 55 2.17 -1.05 8.78
N VAL A 56 1.75 -2.29 8.61
CA VAL A 56 0.33 -2.64 8.68
C VAL A 56 -0.34 -2.18 9.99
N ALA A 57 0.37 -2.24 11.12
CA ALA A 57 -0.14 -1.80 12.41
C ALA A 57 -0.36 -0.27 12.47
N ASP A 58 0.52 0.49 11.83
CA ASP A 58 0.45 1.94 11.78
C ASP A 58 -0.71 2.37 10.85
N LEU A 59 -0.93 1.67 9.74
CA LEU A 59 -2.11 1.85 8.90
C LEU A 59 -3.40 1.59 9.69
N TYR A 60 -3.46 0.46 10.39
CA TYR A 60 -4.63 0.12 11.20
C TYR A 60 -4.93 1.18 12.26
N ALA A 61 -3.90 1.70 12.94
CA ALA A 61 -4.06 2.72 13.99
C ALA A 61 -4.68 4.04 13.48
N ARG A 62 -4.55 4.35 12.18
CA ARG A 62 -5.11 5.57 11.57
C ARG A 62 -6.26 5.34 10.59
N LEU A 63 -6.76 4.08 10.52
CA LEU A 63 -7.77 3.65 9.57
C LEU A 63 -9.06 4.49 9.65
N GLU A 64 -9.58 4.68 10.86
CA GLU A 64 -10.81 5.43 11.09
C GLU A 64 -10.67 6.89 10.64
N ARG A 65 -9.60 7.56 11.08
CA ARG A 65 -9.36 8.97 10.78
C ARG A 65 -9.14 9.23 9.30
N ASP A 66 -8.31 8.42 8.65
CA ASP A 66 -7.80 8.71 7.31
C ASP A 66 -8.66 8.11 6.20
N VAL A 67 -9.33 6.97 6.46
CA VAL A 67 -10.07 6.21 5.46
C VAL A 67 -11.58 6.19 5.74
N ILE A 68 -11.99 5.69 6.93
CA ILE A 68 -13.41 5.49 7.22
C ILE A 68 -14.15 6.83 7.27
N ALA A 69 -13.57 7.84 7.90
CA ALA A 69 -14.14 9.19 7.94
C ALA A 69 -14.25 9.84 6.54
N ALA A 70 -13.33 9.52 5.63
CA ALA A 70 -13.31 10.08 4.28
C ALA A 70 -14.23 9.38 3.29
N LYS A 71 -14.65 8.13 3.57
CA LYS A 71 -15.59 7.32 2.76
C LYS A 71 -15.24 7.30 1.27
N PRO A 72 -14.05 6.82 0.86
CA PRO A 72 -13.69 6.79 -0.55
C PRO A 72 -14.55 5.78 -1.33
N ASP A 73 -14.85 6.06 -2.60
CA ASP A 73 -15.50 5.09 -3.50
C ASP A 73 -14.57 3.95 -3.88
N ILE A 74 -13.27 4.27 -3.98
CA ILE A 74 -12.21 3.32 -4.34
C ILE A 74 -11.06 3.50 -3.36
N LEU A 75 -10.60 2.41 -2.78
CA LEU A 75 -9.46 2.36 -1.86
C LEU A 75 -8.40 1.41 -2.39
N SER A 76 -7.17 1.87 -2.52
CA SER A 76 -6.01 1.04 -2.83
C SER A 76 -5.07 1.00 -1.63
N ILE A 77 -4.65 -0.19 -1.20
CA ILE A 77 -3.79 -0.40 -0.03
C ILE A 77 -2.47 -1.03 -0.48
N LEU A 78 -1.34 -0.37 -0.17
CA LEU A 78 0.01 -0.88 -0.39
C LEU A 78 0.82 -0.76 0.90
N VAL A 79 1.09 -1.89 1.56
CA VAL A 79 1.85 -1.95 2.82
C VAL A 79 2.47 -3.33 3.01
N GLY A 80 3.58 -3.42 3.74
CA GLY A 80 4.21 -4.68 4.11
C GLY A 80 5.73 -4.66 4.02
N VAL A 81 6.30 -3.74 3.25
CA VAL A 81 7.77 -3.61 3.12
C VAL A 81 8.40 -3.20 4.44
N ASN A 82 7.80 -2.28 5.20
CA ASN A 82 8.32 -1.82 6.49
C ASN A 82 8.09 -2.83 7.62
N ASP A 83 7.13 -3.73 7.48
CA ASP A 83 6.95 -4.88 8.38
C ASP A 83 8.14 -5.86 8.31
N VAL A 84 8.97 -5.75 7.26
CA VAL A 84 10.22 -6.47 7.08
C VAL A 84 11.44 -5.59 7.34
N TRP A 85 11.44 -4.36 6.81
CA TRP A 85 12.56 -3.43 6.88
C TRP A 85 12.93 -3.07 8.31
N HIS A 86 11.98 -2.55 9.10
CA HIS A 86 12.24 -2.14 10.49
C HIS A 86 12.77 -3.29 11.38
N PRO A 87 12.17 -4.50 11.34
CA PRO A 87 12.72 -5.63 12.07
C PRO A 87 14.14 -6.01 11.65
N LEU A 88 14.50 -5.93 10.36
CA LEU A 88 15.86 -6.22 9.91
C LEU A 88 16.86 -5.20 10.42
N GLU A 89 16.54 -3.90 10.38
CA GLU A 89 17.40 -2.84 10.92
C GLU A 89 17.56 -2.93 12.43
N ALA A 90 16.48 -3.11 13.16
CA ALA A 90 16.46 -3.20 14.62
C ALA A 90 16.79 -4.59 15.15
N LYS A 91 17.06 -5.57 14.27
CA LYS A 91 17.27 -6.99 14.63
C LYS A 91 16.13 -7.57 15.47
N MET A 92 14.91 -7.12 15.19
CA MET A 92 13.69 -7.64 15.81
C MET A 92 13.12 -8.78 14.98
N ASP A 93 12.29 -9.61 15.61
CA ASP A 93 11.55 -10.62 14.88
C ASP A 93 10.34 -9.99 14.17
N SER A 94 10.09 -10.45 12.95
CA SER A 94 8.97 -10.03 12.12
C SER A 94 8.04 -11.23 11.93
N SER A 95 6.94 -11.26 12.68
CA SER A 95 5.98 -12.37 12.59
C SER A 95 5.01 -12.19 11.40
N PRO A 96 5.04 -13.10 10.41
CA PRO A 96 4.04 -13.14 9.34
C PRO A 96 2.61 -13.30 9.87
N GLU A 97 2.43 -14.05 10.95
CA GLU A 97 1.13 -14.30 11.58
C GLU A 97 0.55 -13.02 12.18
N LYS A 98 1.39 -12.20 12.83
CA LYS A 98 0.98 -10.90 13.36
C LYS A 98 0.60 -9.95 12.24
N PHE A 99 1.38 -9.90 11.16
CA PHE A 99 1.06 -9.12 9.96
C PHE A 99 -0.30 -9.52 9.39
N ARG A 100 -0.54 -10.83 9.18
CA ARG A 100 -1.81 -11.36 8.70
C ARG A 100 -2.97 -10.97 9.62
N THR A 101 -2.80 -11.13 10.92
CA THR A 101 -3.85 -10.84 11.90
C THR A 101 -4.28 -9.38 11.86
N ILE A 102 -3.31 -8.45 11.86
CA ILE A 102 -3.61 -7.02 11.84
C ILE A 102 -4.23 -6.61 10.50
N TYR A 103 -3.72 -7.15 9.39
CA TYR A 103 -4.28 -6.88 8.06
C TYR A 103 -5.72 -7.39 7.94
N HIS A 104 -5.98 -8.60 8.44
CA HIS A 104 -7.33 -9.17 8.50
C HIS A 104 -8.28 -8.29 9.32
N MET A 105 -7.87 -7.83 10.52
CA MET A 105 -8.65 -6.90 11.35
C MET A 105 -8.99 -5.63 10.59
N MET A 106 -8.01 -5.03 9.89
CA MET A 106 -8.19 -3.84 9.08
C MET A 106 -9.22 -4.06 7.96
N LEU A 107 -9.13 -5.19 7.24
CA LEU A 107 -10.06 -5.50 6.15
C LEU A 107 -11.48 -5.80 6.67
N SER A 108 -11.61 -6.49 7.81
CA SER A 108 -12.91 -6.74 8.44
C SER A 108 -13.61 -5.43 8.80
N GLU A 109 -12.89 -4.51 9.46
CA GLU A 109 -13.44 -3.20 9.85
C GLU A 109 -13.81 -2.35 8.63
N LEU A 110 -12.98 -2.39 7.57
CA LEU A 110 -13.29 -1.70 6.30
C LEU A 110 -14.55 -2.24 5.64
N ARG A 111 -14.77 -3.55 5.63
CA ARG A 111 -15.96 -4.17 5.04
C ARG A 111 -17.22 -3.82 5.80
N ASP A 112 -17.13 -3.76 7.15
CA ASP A 112 -18.25 -3.39 8.01
C ASP A 112 -18.60 -1.90 7.89
N ALA A 113 -17.58 -1.03 7.90
CA ALA A 113 -17.78 0.42 7.88
C ALA A 113 -18.08 0.98 6.48
N LEU A 114 -17.51 0.37 5.43
CA LEU A 114 -17.54 0.87 4.05
C LEU A 114 -17.91 -0.26 3.05
N PRO A 115 -19.11 -0.85 3.14
CA PRO A 115 -19.51 -2.02 2.34
C PRO A 115 -19.52 -1.74 0.82
N GLU A 116 -19.73 -0.49 0.41
CA GLU A 116 -19.79 -0.07 -1.00
C GLU A 116 -18.41 0.34 -1.58
N THR A 117 -17.40 0.50 -0.73
CA THR A 117 -16.05 0.88 -1.19
C THR A 117 -15.40 -0.28 -1.95
N ARG A 118 -14.96 -0.01 -3.18
CA ARG A 118 -14.18 -0.96 -3.96
C ARG A 118 -12.72 -0.96 -3.49
N ILE A 119 -12.27 -2.07 -2.90
CA ILE A 119 -10.94 -2.19 -2.32
C ILE A 119 -10.01 -2.97 -3.27
N PHE A 120 -8.79 -2.45 -3.46
CA PHE A 120 -7.69 -3.08 -4.17
C PHE A 120 -6.54 -3.31 -3.19
N LEU A 121 -5.97 -4.50 -3.18
CA LEU A 121 -4.76 -4.81 -2.45
C LEU A 121 -3.58 -4.90 -3.42
N MET A 122 -2.61 -4.02 -3.25
CA MET A 122 -1.39 -4.01 -4.06
C MET A 122 -0.33 -4.92 -3.41
N GLU A 123 0.43 -5.60 -4.24
CA GLU A 123 1.52 -6.47 -3.81
C GLU A 123 2.65 -5.65 -3.18
N PRO A 124 3.02 -5.88 -1.90
CA PRO A 124 4.28 -5.36 -1.39
C PRO A 124 5.44 -6.02 -2.15
N PHE A 125 6.43 -5.21 -2.55
CA PHE A 125 7.53 -5.64 -3.41
C PHE A 125 8.88 -5.20 -2.87
N ALA A 126 9.94 -5.82 -3.34
CA ALA A 126 11.31 -5.49 -2.98
C ALA A 126 12.18 -5.35 -4.23
N GLU A 127 12.87 -4.21 -4.34
CA GLU A 127 13.85 -3.95 -5.38
C GLU A 127 15.28 -3.90 -4.83
N LYS A 128 16.24 -4.34 -5.65
CA LYS A 128 17.65 -4.26 -5.31
C LYS A 128 18.14 -2.82 -5.55
N GLY A 129 18.62 -2.18 -4.50
CA GLY A 129 19.18 -0.85 -4.56
C GLY A 129 20.26 -0.66 -3.49
N TRP A 130 20.92 0.50 -3.49
CA TRP A 130 22.01 0.79 -2.55
C TRP A 130 21.63 0.54 -1.07
N ALA A 131 20.38 0.76 -0.71
CA ALA A 131 19.89 0.56 0.65
C ALA A 131 19.63 -0.91 1.00
N THR A 132 19.29 -1.75 0.02
CA THR A 132 18.92 -3.16 0.21
C THR A 132 20.06 -4.13 -0.14
N GLU A 133 21.06 -3.72 -0.88
CA GLU A 133 22.07 -4.59 -1.51
C GLU A 133 22.72 -5.59 -0.54
N LYS A 134 23.04 -5.14 0.67
CA LYS A 134 23.75 -5.95 1.67
C LYS A 134 22.94 -7.11 2.24
N PHE A 135 21.62 -7.04 2.16
CA PHE A 135 20.71 -8.05 2.75
C PHE A 135 19.53 -8.38 1.83
N TYR A 136 19.67 -8.06 0.54
CA TYR A 136 18.58 -8.14 -0.43
C TYR A 136 17.89 -9.49 -0.46
N ASP A 137 18.61 -10.61 -0.49
CA ASP A 137 18.01 -11.94 -0.61
C ASP A 137 17.09 -12.26 0.58
N VAL A 138 17.52 -11.91 1.79
CA VAL A 138 16.71 -12.10 3.00
C VAL A 138 15.53 -11.14 3.02
N PHE A 139 15.75 -9.90 2.63
CA PHE A 139 14.72 -8.89 2.55
C PHE A 139 13.65 -9.30 1.52
N ARG A 140 14.07 -9.67 0.31
CA ARG A 140 13.19 -10.11 -0.77
C ARG A 140 12.33 -11.31 -0.34
N ALA A 141 12.94 -12.37 0.19
CA ALA A 141 12.21 -13.55 0.65
C ALA A 141 11.14 -13.22 1.70
N ARG A 142 11.46 -12.35 2.66
CA ARG A 142 10.50 -11.93 3.69
C ARG A 142 9.40 -11.04 3.15
N VAL A 143 9.67 -10.16 2.17
CA VAL A 143 8.65 -9.35 1.50
C VAL A 143 7.72 -10.24 0.67
N GLU A 144 8.25 -11.26 -0.01
CA GLU A 144 7.45 -12.27 -0.73
C GLU A 144 6.49 -13.03 0.20
N ASP A 145 6.91 -13.33 1.44
CA ASP A 145 6.00 -13.88 2.46
C ASP A 145 4.82 -12.94 2.76
N ARG A 146 5.08 -11.63 2.84
CA ARG A 146 4.01 -10.61 3.03
C ARG A 146 3.13 -10.50 1.80
N ALA A 147 3.71 -10.51 0.60
CA ALA A 147 2.97 -10.51 -0.67
C ALA A 147 2.02 -11.70 -0.78
N ARG A 148 2.49 -12.90 -0.40
CA ARG A 148 1.66 -14.11 -0.34
C ARG A 148 0.47 -13.94 0.61
N ILE A 149 0.69 -13.40 1.81
CA ILE A 149 -0.38 -13.14 2.78
C ILE A 149 -1.39 -12.13 2.23
N VAL A 150 -0.95 -11.03 1.61
CA VAL A 150 -1.85 -10.03 1.01
C VAL A 150 -2.67 -10.64 -0.11
N ARG A 151 -2.09 -11.50 -0.94
CA ARG A 151 -2.78 -12.25 -2.00
C ARG A 151 -3.84 -13.20 -1.44
N GLU A 152 -3.50 -13.96 -0.40
CA GLU A 152 -4.44 -14.87 0.29
C GLU A 152 -5.62 -14.09 0.91
N LEU A 153 -5.35 -12.95 1.57
CA LEU A 153 -6.39 -12.08 2.12
C LEU A 153 -7.26 -11.48 1.01
N ALA A 154 -6.70 -11.10 -0.12
CA ALA A 154 -7.48 -10.63 -1.27
C ALA A 154 -8.46 -11.71 -1.75
N GLN A 155 -8.04 -12.97 -1.81
CA GLN A 155 -8.91 -14.09 -2.15
C GLN A 155 -10.00 -14.34 -1.09
N GLU A 156 -9.63 -14.35 0.19
CA GLU A 156 -10.53 -14.55 1.33
C GLU A 156 -11.65 -13.51 1.36
N TYR A 157 -11.32 -12.25 1.11
CA TYR A 157 -12.27 -11.13 1.10
C TYR A 157 -12.90 -10.83 -0.26
N HIS A 158 -12.60 -11.63 -1.30
CA HIS A 158 -13.04 -11.41 -2.68
C HIS A 158 -12.69 -10.02 -3.21
N LEU A 159 -11.47 -9.56 -2.92
CA LEU A 159 -10.92 -8.28 -3.36
C LEU A 159 -10.03 -8.45 -4.60
N THR A 160 -9.82 -7.35 -5.32
CA THR A 160 -8.87 -7.33 -6.43
C THR A 160 -7.43 -7.23 -5.88
N PHE A 161 -6.59 -8.20 -6.22
CA PHE A 161 -5.15 -8.16 -5.98
C PHE A 161 -4.44 -7.59 -7.22
N ILE A 162 -3.51 -6.66 -7.01
CA ILE A 162 -2.67 -6.05 -8.06
C ILE A 162 -1.25 -6.59 -7.88
N PRO A 163 -0.78 -7.51 -8.72
CA PRO A 163 0.61 -7.96 -8.70
C PRO A 163 1.53 -6.84 -9.18
N LEU A 164 2.71 -6.70 -8.57
CA LEU A 164 3.69 -5.66 -8.91
C LEU A 164 5.09 -6.21 -9.10
N GLN A 165 5.49 -7.24 -8.35
CA GLN A 165 6.86 -7.66 -8.27
C GLN A 165 7.40 -8.16 -9.63
N GLN A 166 6.62 -8.92 -10.36
CA GLN A 166 7.06 -9.45 -11.65
C GLN A 166 7.32 -8.33 -12.66
N ASP A 167 6.40 -7.36 -12.74
CA ASP A 167 6.53 -6.26 -13.70
C ASP A 167 7.75 -5.38 -13.37
N LEU A 168 8.03 -5.16 -12.07
CA LEU A 168 9.20 -4.42 -11.61
C LEU A 168 10.50 -5.18 -11.88
N ASP A 169 10.53 -6.49 -11.65
CA ASP A 169 11.69 -7.34 -11.99
C ASP A 169 11.99 -7.30 -13.49
N GLU A 170 10.99 -7.24 -14.36
CA GLU A 170 11.15 -7.12 -15.81
C GLU A 170 11.70 -5.74 -16.19
N LEU A 171 11.16 -4.68 -15.60
CA LEU A 171 11.64 -3.31 -15.83
C LEU A 171 13.09 -3.13 -15.38
N SER A 172 13.45 -3.66 -14.21
CA SER A 172 14.82 -3.55 -13.66
C SER A 172 15.86 -4.28 -14.52
N ARG A 173 15.49 -5.27 -15.34
CA ARG A 173 16.40 -5.96 -16.28
C ARG A 173 16.65 -5.15 -17.54
N THR A 174 15.80 -4.19 -17.87
CA THR A 174 15.86 -3.40 -19.09
C THR A 174 16.42 -1.99 -18.87
N ALA A 175 16.61 -1.59 -17.63
CA ALA A 175 17.17 -0.30 -17.22
C ALA A 175 18.69 -0.38 -17.00
#